data_dca1e88bd3edabf2b076858b8ab0a974
#
_entry.id   dca1e88bd3edabf2b076858b8ab0a974
#
_cell.length_a   1.000
_cell.length_b   1.000
_cell.length_c   1.000
_cell.angle_alpha   90.00
_cell.angle_beta   90.00
_cell.angle_gamma   90.00
#
_symmetry.space_group_name_H-M   'P 1'
#
loop_
_entity.id
_entity.type
_entity.pdbx_description
1 polymer ?
#
loop_
_entity_poly.entity_id
_entity_poly.type
_entity_poly.pdbx_seq_one_letter_code
_entity_poly.pdbx_strand_id
1 'polypeptide(L)'
;KESGAIFVDRFMGTAMQYPCNYGYIPHTLSDDGDPVDVLVITPVPLLPGVVVRCRPLGILMMTDEAGIDGKLLAVPVNKVCGLYQHLKTYQDISAWRLSMIAHFFEHYKDLDKGKWVKIDGWAGLDEAEEEILSGVQRYNNLVDKPAF
;
A
#
# COMPACT_ATOMS: atom_id res chain seq x y z
N LYS A 1 -14.85 2.84 12.11
CA LYS A 1 -15.54 2.03 11.07
C LYS A 1 -17.02 1.85 11.37
N GLU A 2 -17.42 1.64 12.61
CA GLU A 2 -18.82 1.49 13.03
C GLU A 2 -19.69 2.72 12.73
N SER A 3 -19.12 3.92 12.78
CA SER A 3 -19.84 5.18 12.52
C SER A 3 -19.94 5.56 11.05
N GLY A 4 -19.19 4.89 10.15
CA GLY A 4 -19.04 5.28 8.74
C GLY A 4 -18.29 6.60 8.52
N ALA A 5 -17.80 7.25 9.59
CA ALA A 5 -17.04 8.48 9.50
C ALA A 5 -15.54 8.17 9.24
N ILE A 6 -14.88 9.09 8.54
CA ILE A 6 -13.43 9.06 8.37
C ILE A 6 -12.81 9.83 9.54
N PHE A 7 -11.91 9.19 10.27
CA PHE A 7 -11.19 9.79 11.38
C PHE A 7 -9.76 10.11 10.96
N VAL A 8 -9.27 11.26 11.43
CA VAL A 8 -7.85 11.58 11.33
C VAL A 8 -7.14 10.82 12.44
N ASP A 9 -6.27 9.87 12.07
CA ASP A 9 -5.43 9.15 13.02
C ASP A 9 -4.31 10.07 13.54
N ARG A 10 -3.57 10.68 12.62
CA ARG A 10 -2.48 11.62 12.94
C ARG A 10 -2.16 12.54 11.78
N PHE A 11 -1.48 13.65 12.08
CA PHE A 11 -0.81 14.46 11.08
C PHE A 11 0.65 14.02 10.99
N MET A 12 1.16 13.84 9.77
CA MET A 12 2.58 13.52 9.57
C MET A 12 3.46 14.71 9.94
N GLY A 13 4.59 14.44 10.58
CA GLY A 13 5.57 15.46 10.95
C GLY A 13 6.42 16.00 9.79
N THR A 14 6.23 15.47 8.58
CA THR A 14 6.98 15.83 7.38
C THR A 14 6.19 16.76 6.45
N ALA A 15 6.89 17.57 5.64
CA ALA A 15 6.31 18.36 4.57
C ALA A 15 6.05 17.52 3.28
N MET A 16 6.47 16.26 3.24
CA MET A 16 6.22 15.36 2.10
C MET A 16 4.74 14.96 2.04
N GLN A 17 4.30 14.64 0.82
CA GLN A 17 2.96 14.11 0.57
C GLN A 17 3.05 12.70 -0.01
N TYR A 18 2.02 11.88 0.20
CA TYR A 18 1.94 10.57 -0.44
C TYR A 18 2.11 10.70 -1.96
N PRO A 19 3.03 9.92 -2.57
CA PRO A 19 3.34 10.03 -4.01
C PRO A 19 2.26 9.44 -4.92
N CYS A 20 1.31 8.73 -4.37
CA CYS A 20 0.13 8.16 -5.04
C CYS A 20 -0.99 7.92 -4.03
N ASN A 21 -2.15 7.42 -4.46
CA ASN A 21 -3.19 7.08 -3.52
C ASN A 21 -2.71 5.95 -2.60
N TYR A 22 -2.95 6.11 -1.32
CA TYR A 22 -2.65 5.12 -0.30
C TYR A 22 -3.95 4.55 0.26
N GLY A 23 -4.01 3.25 0.40
CA GLY A 23 -5.19 2.56 0.90
C GLY A 23 -4.83 1.16 1.38
N TYR A 24 -5.84 0.35 1.58
CA TYR A 24 -5.68 -1.02 2.03
C TYR A 24 -6.61 -1.98 1.28
N ILE A 25 -6.32 -3.26 1.33
CA ILE A 25 -7.18 -4.31 0.77
C ILE A 25 -8.11 -4.79 1.88
N PRO A 26 -9.44 -4.62 1.73
CA PRO A 26 -10.40 -5.11 2.72
C PRO A 26 -10.31 -6.63 2.94
N HIS A 27 -10.59 -7.07 4.16
CA HIS A 27 -10.58 -8.49 4.54
C HIS A 27 -9.21 -9.17 4.37
N THR A 28 -8.15 -8.43 4.65
CA THR A 28 -6.77 -8.93 4.75
C THR A 28 -6.14 -8.53 6.07
N LEU A 29 -5.08 -9.22 6.47
CA LEU A 29 -4.21 -8.85 7.59
C LEU A 29 -2.76 -9.08 7.19
N SER A 30 -1.91 -8.08 7.43
CA SER A 30 -0.46 -8.22 7.45
C SER A 30 0.02 -8.75 8.81
N ASP A 31 1.31 -8.99 8.95
CA ASP A 31 1.88 -9.58 10.18
C ASP A 31 1.77 -8.66 11.40
N ASP A 32 1.67 -7.34 11.19
CA ASP A 32 1.47 -6.33 12.23
C ASP A 32 0.01 -6.21 12.72
N GLY A 33 -0.93 -6.92 12.07
CA GLY A 33 -2.36 -6.93 12.41
C GLY A 33 -3.19 -5.85 11.72
N ASP A 34 -2.58 -5.02 10.89
CA ASP A 34 -3.27 -4.07 10.02
C ASP A 34 -3.62 -4.71 8.67
N PRO A 35 -4.60 -4.18 7.92
CA PRO A 35 -4.89 -4.65 6.56
C PRO A 35 -3.68 -4.47 5.64
N VAL A 36 -3.56 -5.33 4.62
CA VAL A 36 -2.51 -5.21 3.61
C VAL A 36 -2.60 -3.86 2.90
N ASP A 37 -1.53 -3.08 2.99
CA ASP A 37 -1.40 -1.75 2.42
C ASP A 37 -1.21 -1.77 0.90
N VAL A 38 -1.81 -0.81 0.21
CA VAL A 38 -1.71 -0.69 -1.24
C VAL A 38 -1.53 0.74 -1.71
N LEU A 39 -0.56 0.93 -2.60
CA LEU A 39 -0.29 2.15 -3.34
C LEU A 39 -0.96 2.04 -4.71
N VAL A 40 -1.88 2.92 -5.02
CA VAL A 40 -2.63 2.88 -6.29
C VAL A 40 -2.28 4.07 -7.16
N ILE A 41 -1.68 3.78 -8.32
CA ILE A 41 -1.41 4.80 -9.34
C ILE A 41 -2.69 5.04 -10.15
N THR A 42 -3.16 6.28 -10.16
CA THR A 42 -4.35 6.70 -10.90
C THR A 42 -4.07 7.99 -11.69
N PRO A 43 -4.90 8.32 -12.69
CA PRO A 43 -4.73 9.56 -13.47
C PRO A 43 -4.95 10.84 -12.65
N VAL A 44 -5.78 10.73 -11.62
CA VAL A 44 -6.14 11.83 -10.70
C VAL A 44 -6.21 11.29 -9.27
N PRO A 45 -5.98 12.13 -8.24
CA PRO A 45 -6.20 11.72 -6.86
C PRO A 45 -7.63 11.26 -6.62
N LEU A 46 -7.80 10.23 -5.81
CA LEU A 46 -9.10 9.71 -5.38
C LEU A 46 -9.51 10.32 -4.04
N LEU A 47 -10.81 10.48 -3.84
CA LEU A 47 -11.34 10.90 -2.56
C LEU A 47 -11.20 9.78 -1.53
N PRO A 48 -10.96 10.10 -0.24
CA PRO A 48 -10.98 9.11 0.83
C PRO A 48 -12.31 8.34 0.88
N GLY A 49 -12.24 7.04 1.16
CA GLY A 49 -13.40 6.14 1.23
C GLY A 49 -13.86 5.56 -0.12
N VAL A 50 -13.20 5.93 -1.22
CA VAL A 50 -13.51 5.34 -2.53
C VAL A 50 -12.93 3.93 -2.62
N VAL A 51 -13.74 3.00 -3.13
CA VAL A 51 -13.32 1.63 -3.44
C VAL A 51 -13.03 1.52 -4.93
N VAL A 52 -11.86 1.06 -5.28
CA VAL A 52 -11.40 0.90 -6.67
C VAL A 52 -10.90 -0.54 -6.89
N ARG A 53 -11.35 -1.15 -7.97
CA ARG A 53 -10.85 -2.47 -8.37
C ARG A 53 -9.51 -2.32 -9.07
N CYS A 54 -8.48 -2.91 -8.47
CA CYS A 54 -7.10 -2.84 -8.93
C CYS A 54 -6.53 -4.20 -9.28
N ARG A 55 -5.36 -4.19 -9.93
CA ARG A 55 -4.47 -5.33 -10.10
C ARG A 55 -3.07 -4.95 -9.62
N PRO A 56 -2.34 -5.87 -8.99
CA PRO A 56 -0.98 -5.61 -8.53
C PRO A 56 -0.01 -5.48 -9.72
N LEU A 57 1.08 -4.77 -9.49
CA LEU A 57 2.26 -4.70 -10.36
C LEU A 57 3.51 -5.21 -9.66
N GLY A 58 3.52 -5.27 -8.34
CA GLY A 58 4.63 -5.65 -7.49
C GLY A 58 4.44 -5.12 -6.08
N ILE A 59 5.49 -5.15 -5.28
CA ILE A 59 5.49 -4.74 -3.88
C ILE A 59 6.80 -4.03 -3.53
N LEU A 60 6.72 -2.95 -2.77
CA LEU A 60 7.87 -2.33 -2.11
C LEU A 60 8.08 -3.05 -0.77
N MET A 61 9.21 -3.74 -0.66
CA MET A 61 9.62 -4.42 0.57
C MET A 61 10.32 -3.41 1.47
N MET A 62 9.84 -3.29 2.69
CA MET A 62 10.44 -2.42 3.69
C MET A 62 10.32 -3.04 5.08
N THR A 63 11.12 -2.55 6.00
CA THR A 63 11.13 -2.94 7.40
C THR A 63 11.13 -1.68 8.25
N ASP A 64 10.36 -1.65 9.30
CA ASP A 64 10.33 -0.57 10.28
C ASP A 64 10.46 -1.11 11.72
N GLU A 65 10.23 -0.27 12.70
CA GLU A 65 10.31 -0.65 14.12
C GLU A 65 9.31 -1.74 14.55
N ALA A 66 8.23 -1.94 13.78
CA ALA A 66 7.22 -2.97 14.03
C ALA A 66 7.51 -4.29 13.31
N GLY A 67 8.37 -4.28 12.29
CA GLY A 67 8.75 -5.46 11.52
C GLY A 67 8.67 -5.26 10.00
N ILE A 68 8.42 -6.36 9.28
CA ILE A 68 8.26 -6.32 7.82
C ILE A 68 6.95 -5.62 7.49
N ASP A 69 7.02 -4.63 6.60
CA ASP A 69 5.90 -3.79 6.20
C ASP A 69 5.92 -3.57 4.67
N GLY A 70 5.33 -4.49 3.94
CA GLY A 70 5.26 -4.44 2.48
C GLY A 70 4.17 -3.48 1.99
N LYS A 71 4.47 -2.68 0.96
CA LYS A 71 3.49 -1.80 0.32
C LYS A 71 3.23 -2.27 -1.11
N LEU A 72 2.06 -2.87 -1.35
CA LEU A 72 1.67 -3.27 -2.70
C LEU A 72 1.65 -2.06 -3.64
N LEU A 73 2.08 -2.26 -4.88
CA LEU A 73 1.92 -1.30 -5.96
C LEU A 73 0.90 -1.82 -6.96
N ALA A 74 -0.14 -1.04 -7.22
CA ALA A 74 -1.25 -1.45 -8.05
C ALA A 74 -1.72 -0.33 -9.00
N VAL A 75 -2.45 -0.74 -10.01
CA VAL A 75 -3.19 0.15 -10.93
C VAL A 75 -4.64 -0.34 -11.05
N PRO A 76 -5.59 0.53 -11.40
CA PRO A 76 -6.95 0.09 -11.70
C PRO A 76 -6.97 -0.99 -12.78
N VAL A 77 -7.90 -1.94 -12.69
CA VAL A 77 -8.10 -2.93 -13.75
C VAL A 77 -8.47 -2.25 -15.07
N ASN A 78 -8.16 -2.86 -16.20
CA ASN A 78 -8.34 -2.26 -17.52
C ASN A 78 -9.80 -1.81 -17.80
N LYS A 79 -10.78 -2.49 -17.23
CA LYS A 79 -12.20 -2.09 -17.33
C LYS A 79 -12.50 -0.75 -16.63
N VAL A 80 -11.73 -0.42 -15.58
CA VAL A 80 -11.90 0.84 -14.82
C VAL A 80 -11.06 1.94 -15.44
N CYS A 81 -9.81 1.63 -15.87
CA CYS A 81 -8.92 2.59 -16.48
C CYS A 81 -8.01 1.91 -17.51
N GLY A 82 -8.19 2.23 -18.79
CA GLY A 82 -7.39 1.68 -19.89
C GLY A 82 -5.99 2.30 -20.03
N LEU A 83 -5.69 3.39 -19.34
CA LEU A 83 -4.40 4.09 -19.47
C LEU A 83 -3.20 3.23 -19.05
N TYR A 84 -3.41 2.30 -18.13
CA TYR A 84 -2.34 1.46 -17.55
C TYR A 84 -2.32 0.03 -18.09
N GLN A 85 -3.08 -0.27 -19.15
CA GLN A 85 -3.16 -1.63 -19.70
C GLN A 85 -1.81 -2.20 -20.20
N HIS A 86 -0.87 -1.32 -20.56
CA HIS A 86 0.47 -1.69 -21.00
C HIS A 86 1.39 -2.09 -19.84
N LEU A 87 1.11 -1.62 -18.61
CA LEU A 87 1.90 -1.97 -17.43
C LEU A 87 1.56 -3.39 -16.99
N LYS A 88 2.56 -4.27 -16.91
CA LYS A 88 2.40 -5.66 -16.45
C LYS A 88 3.06 -5.91 -15.11
N THR A 89 4.18 -5.27 -14.87
CA THR A 89 4.95 -5.38 -13.63
C THR A 89 5.36 -3.99 -13.14
N TYR A 90 5.91 -3.90 -11.92
CA TYR A 90 6.46 -2.65 -11.40
C TYR A 90 7.61 -2.12 -12.29
N GLN A 91 8.32 -2.99 -13.00
CA GLN A 91 9.44 -2.61 -13.88
C GLN A 91 9.00 -1.78 -15.11
N ASP A 92 7.71 -1.83 -15.44
CA ASP A 92 7.12 -0.98 -16.50
C ASP A 92 6.87 0.46 -16.02
N ILE A 93 7.00 0.70 -14.71
CA ILE A 93 6.92 2.05 -14.12
C ILE A 93 8.29 2.73 -14.28
N SER A 94 8.30 4.03 -14.59
CA SER A 94 9.56 4.75 -14.68
C SER A 94 10.38 4.66 -13.40
N ALA A 95 11.69 4.47 -13.54
CA ALA A 95 12.61 4.40 -12.39
C ALA A 95 12.50 5.63 -11.48
N TRP A 96 12.29 6.82 -12.08
CA TRP A 96 12.05 8.05 -11.33
C TRP A 96 10.86 7.92 -10.37
N ARG A 97 9.72 7.39 -10.84
CA ARG A 97 8.53 7.24 -10.01
C ARG A 97 8.71 6.20 -8.91
N LEU A 98 9.35 5.09 -9.22
CA LEU A 98 9.69 4.07 -8.21
C LEU A 98 10.62 4.63 -7.15
N SER A 99 11.65 5.40 -7.54
CA SER A 99 12.56 6.07 -6.59
C SER A 99 11.84 7.10 -5.72
N MET A 100 10.92 7.86 -6.28
CA MET A 100 10.12 8.84 -5.53
C MET A 100 9.23 8.17 -4.48
N ILE A 101 8.63 7.03 -4.80
CA ILE A 101 7.82 6.25 -3.87
C ILE A 101 8.72 5.70 -2.74
N ALA A 102 9.82 5.04 -3.09
CA ALA A 102 10.74 4.49 -2.11
C ALA A 102 11.30 5.58 -1.17
N HIS A 103 11.74 6.71 -1.74
CA HIS A 103 12.24 7.85 -0.97
C HIS A 103 11.19 8.40 0.03
N PHE A 104 9.91 8.48 -0.38
CA PHE A 104 8.86 8.91 0.55
C PHE A 104 8.81 7.99 1.76
N PHE A 105 8.73 6.68 1.56
CA PHE A 105 8.61 5.72 2.66
C PHE A 105 9.89 5.62 3.49
N GLU A 106 11.06 5.83 2.91
CA GLU A 106 12.33 5.86 3.64
C GLU A 106 12.40 7.03 4.63
N HIS A 107 11.77 8.17 4.31
CA HIS A 107 11.97 9.42 5.05
C HIS A 107 10.72 9.98 5.73
N TYR A 108 9.52 9.45 5.51
CA TYR A 108 8.30 10.06 6.04
C TYR A 108 8.19 10.02 7.57
N LYS A 109 8.95 9.14 8.23
CA LYS A 109 9.02 9.02 9.70
C LYS A 109 10.26 9.67 10.33
N ASP A 110 11.16 10.32 9.56
CA ASP A 110 12.44 10.83 10.06
C ASP A 110 12.31 11.81 11.24
N LEU A 111 11.22 12.57 11.29
CA LEU A 111 10.95 13.52 12.37
C LEU A 111 10.20 12.90 13.57
N ASP A 112 9.79 11.65 13.47
CA ASP A 112 9.08 10.95 14.52
C ASP A 112 10.07 10.25 15.46
N LYS A 113 10.07 10.65 16.74
CA LYS A 113 11.03 10.13 17.71
C LYS A 113 10.93 8.60 17.87
N GLY A 114 12.04 7.92 17.62
CA GLY A 114 12.16 6.46 17.77
C GLY A 114 11.58 5.67 16.60
N LYS A 115 11.14 6.33 15.54
CA LYS A 115 10.68 5.70 14.30
C LYS A 115 11.83 5.63 13.29
N TRP A 116 11.79 4.62 12.45
CA TRP A 116 12.74 4.45 11.34
C TRP A 116 12.10 3.57 10.27
N VAL A 117 12.59 3.67 9.07
CA VAL A 117 12.23 2.79 7.94
C VAL A 117 13.50 2.42 7.19
N LYS A 118 13.56 1.18 6.76
CA LYS A 118 14.58 0.67 5.84
C LYS A 118 13.90 0.11 4.61
N ILE A 119 14.27 0.61 3.44
CA ILE A 119 13.80 0.07 2.17
C ILE A 119 14.68 -1.13 1.79
N ASP A 120 14.06 -2.28 1.59
CA ASP A 120 14.73 -3.51 1.17
C ASP A 120 14.69 -3.69 -0.36
N GLY A 121 13.80 -2.97 -1.06
CA GLY A 121 13.73 -2.90 -2.51
C GLY A 121 12.34 -3.25 -3.06
N TRP A 122 12.27 -3.32 -4.38
CA TRP A 122 11.06 -3.72 -5.11
C TRP A 122 11.09 -5.22 -5.42
N ALA A 123 9.96 -5.89 -5.20
CA ALA A 123 9.75 -7.29 -5.57
C ALA A 123 8.60 -7.43 -6.59
N GLY A 124 8.50 -8.59 -7.20
CA GLY A 124 7.64 -8.85 -8.34
C GLY A 124 6.19 -9.17 -8.00
N LEU A 125 5.51 -9.76 -8.99
CA LEU A 125 4.11 -10.17 -8.85
C LEU A 125 3.94 -11.34 -7.90
N ASP A 126 4.88 -12.28 -7.90
CA ASP A 126 4.79 -13.48 -7.08
C ASP A 126 4.76 -13.11 -5.59
N GLU A 127 5.66 -12.23 -5.17
CA GLU A 127 5.71 -11.72 -3.79
C GLU A 127 4.49 -10.85 -3.44
N ALA A 128 4.01 -10.06 -4.41
CA ALA A 128 2.80 -9.26 -4.22
C ALA A 128 1.54 -10.12 -4.06
N GLU A 129 1.42 -11.19 -4.84
CA GLU A 129 0.32 -12.15 -4.75
C GLU A 129 0.40 -12.97 -3.46
N GLU A 130 1.61 -13.37 -3.06
CA GLU A 130 1.83 -14.09 -1.80
C GLU A 130 1.38 -13.25 -0.59
N GLU A 131 1.74 -11.95 -0.55
CA GLU A 131 1.29 -11.05 0.53
C GLU A 131 -0.23 -10.91 0.56
N ILE A 132 -0.89 -10.76 -0.59
CA ILE A 132 -2.35 -10.68 -0.66
C ILE A 132 -2.98 -11.98 -0.16
N LEU A 133 -2.54 -13.14 -0.66
CA LEU A 133 -3.12 -14.44 -0.32
C LEU A 133 -2.89 -14.79 1.15
N SER A 134 -1.69 -14.53 1.65
CA SER A 134 -1.36 -14.72 3.07
C SER A 134 -2.21 -13.81 3.96
N GLY A 135 -2.38 -12.54 3.56
CA GLY A 135 -3.25 -11.59 4.26
C GLY A 135 -4.71 -12.02 4.30
N VAL A 136 -5.25 -12.53 3.19
CA VAL A 136 -6.60 -13.12 3.15
C VAL A 136 -6.70 -14.34 4.07
N GLN A 137 -5.70 -15.20 4.08
CA GLN A 137 -5.70 -16.39 4.92
C GLN A 137 -5.64 -16.02 6.42
N ARG A 138 -4.76 -15.08 6.80
CA ARG A 138 -4.68 -14.57 8.19
C ARG A 138 -6.04 -14.01 8.63
N TYR A 139 -6.67 -13.16 7.81
CA TYR A 139 -7.99 -12.61 8.10
C TYR A 139 -9.05 -13.71 8.26
N ASN A 140 -9.07 -14.70 7.37
CA ASN A 140 -10.05 -15.78 7.41
C ASN A 140 -9.92 -16.69 8.63
N ASN A 141 -8.72 -16.80 9.21
CA ASN A 141 -8.44 -17.59 10.39
C ASN A 141 -8.83 -16.88 11.71
N LEU A 142 -9.18 -15.59 11.67
CA LEU A 142 -9.66 -14.89 12.86
C LEU A 142 -11.04 -15.38 13.30
N VAL A 143 -11.23 -15.54 14.60
CA VAL A 143 -12.53 -15.81 15.23
C VAL A 143 -13.40 -14.55 15.18
N ASP A 144 -12.85 -13.42 15.63
CA ASP A 144 -13.50 -12.12 15.59
C ASP A 144 -12.86 -11.28 14.47
N LYS A 145 -13.58 -11.13 13.38
CA LYS A 145 -13.08 -10.42 12.18
C LYS A 145 -13.34 -8.93 12.30
N PRO A 146 -12.29 -8.10 12.19
CA PRO A 146 -12.48 -6.66 12.13
C PRO A 146 -13.23 -6.24 10.85
N ALA A 147 -14.00 -5.15 10.94
CA ALA A 147 -14.84 -4.65 9.85
C ALA A 147 -14.04 -3.71 8.89
N PHE A 148 -12.96 -4.22 8.29
CA PHE A 148 -12.21 -3.51 7.27
C PHE A 148 -11.89 -4.37 6.06
#